data_bcdc25d5c40312cd11a5886b3428a146
#
_entry.id   bcdc25d5c40312cd11a5886b3428a146
#
_cell.length_a   1.000
_cell.length_b   1.000
_cell.length_c   1.000
_cell.angle_alpha   90.00
_cell.angle_beta   90.00
_cell.angle_gamma   90.00
#
_symmetry.space_group_name_H-M   'P 1'
#
loop_
_entity.id
_entity.type
_entity.pdbx_description
1 polymer ?
#
loop_
_entity_poly.entity_id
_entity_poly.type
_entity_poly.pdbx_seq_one_letter_code
_entity_poly.pdbx_strand_id
1 'polypeptide(L)'
;MSNEELTSEQSLAANGKSFHWARRFLGQRMGNDAASLYAFCRLLDDMADGDIENGPARLAAIRADLIDGREGADPAFLAFLPLMREKRFPPDVLVALIDGLLEDQAEEVALDDEAALLRYAYRVAGTVGLLMCHVLDCHAPAARAHAIDLGIAMQLTNIARDILEDAGMNRRYVPGDWVGHASPAEIRAAARSPDSMLARDVTAAAGRLLDLAETFYASGARGYRYLPWRAHLAIGVAARVYRQIGIQLRGADLAWHAGRQVTGKAAKLRCSLLALGSFGRRIGIGTSPHDDRLHAALRGLPYVA
;
A
#
# COMPACT_ATOMS: atom_id res chain seq x y z
N MET A 1 -22.86 8.52 22.19
CA MET A 1 -23.39 7.62 21.13
C MET A 1 -22.25 6.66 20.79
N SER A 2 -22.41 5.38 21.11
CA SER A 2 -21.39 4.35 20.92
C SER A 2 -21.05 4.21 19.45
N ASN A 3 -19.77 4.43 19.10
CA ASN A 3 -19.22 4.00 17.82
C ASN A 3 -19.35 2.46 17.78
N GLU A 4 -20.31 1.94 17.03
CA GLU A 4 -20.36 0.53 16.70
C GLU A 4 -19.06 0.19 15.98
N GLU A 5 -18.25 -0.70 16.56
CA GLU A 5 -17.08 -1.26 15.89
C GLU A 5 -17.56 -1.90 14.59
N LEU A 6 -17.17 -1.31 13.46
CA LEU A 6 -17.48 -1.84 12.14
C LEU A 6 -16.91 -3.25 12.04
N THR A 7 -17.70 -4.21 11.57
CA THR A 7 -17.16 -5.55 11.26
C THR A 7 -16.05 -5.41 10.20
N SER A 8 -15.11 -6.36 10.15
CA SER A 8 -14.02 -6.37 9.15
C SER A 8 -14.54 -6.19 7.72
N GLU A 9 -15.73 -6.73 7.42
CA GLU A 9 -16.38 -6.58 6.11
C GLU A 9 -16.91 -5.17 5.87
N GLN A 10 -17.48 -4.55 6.89
CA GLN A 10 -17.99 -3.17 6.82
C GLN A 10 -16.85 -2.15 6.68
N SER A 11 -15.75 -2.32 7.42
CA SER A 11 -14.55 -1.50 7.29
C SER A 11 -13.96 -1.57 5.88
N LEU A 12 -13.82 -2.78 5.32
CA LEU A 12 -13.34 -2.98 3.95
C LEU A 12 -14.28 -2.36 2.90
N ALA A 13 -15.61 -2.48 3.09
CA ALA A 13 -16.60 -1.92 2.16
C ALA A 13 -16.62 -0.38 2.17
N ALA A 14 -16.46 0.22 3.35
CA ALA A 14 -16.48 1.68 3.53
C ALA A 14 -15.18 2.32 3.01
N ASN A 15 -14.02 1.80 3.42
CA ASN A 15 -12.73 2.44 3.22
C ASN A 15 -11.91 1.82 2.08
N GLY A 16 -12.01 0.50 1.87
CA GLY A 16 -11.24 -0.26 0.88
C GLY A 16 -12.01 -0.64 -0.39
N LYS A 17 -12.71 0.28 -1.06
CA LYS A 17 -13.60 0.00 -2.21
C LYS A 17 -12.97 -0.85 -3.31
N SER A 18 -11.68 -0.73 -3.56
CA SER A 18 -10.96 -1.51 -4.57
C SER A 18 -10.65 -2.93 -4.07
N PHE A 19 -10.21 -3.08 -2.83
CA PHE A 19 -9.98 -4.37 -2.17
C PHE A 19 -11.29 -5.12 -1.94
N HIS A 20 -12.35 -4.43 -1.51
CA HIS A 20 -13.69 -5.02 -1.36
C HIS A 20 -14.20 -5.60 -2.69
N TRP A 21 -13.94 -4.93 -3.82
CA TRP A 21 -14.30 -5.45 -5.14
C TRP A 21 -13.51 -6.72 -5.47
N ALA A 22 -12.21 -6.72 -5.27
CA ALA A 22 -11.31 -7.84 -5.56
C ALA A 22 -11.57 -9.07 -4.67
N ARG A 23 -11.94 -8.86 -3.39
CA ARG A 23 -12.26 -9.92 -2.41
C ARG A 23 -13.29 -10.93 -2.94
N ARG A 24 -14.23 -10.49 -3.77
CA ARG A 24 -15.29 -11.36 -4.34
C ARG A 24 -14.74 -12.55 -5.12
N PHE A 25 -13.50 -12.48 -5.59
CA PHE A 25 -12.85 -13.54 -6.35
C PHE A 25 -12.10 -14.54 -5.45
N LEU A 26 -11.83 -14.21 -4.18
CA LEU A 26 -11.06 -15.05 -3.26
C LEU A 26 -11.83 -16.29 -2.74
N GLY A 27 -13.16 -16.23 -2.71
CA GLY A 27 -13.99 -17.18 -1.97
C GLY A 27 -14.06 -16.83 -0.47
N GLN A 28 -14.86 -17.58 0.29
CA GLN A 28 -15.26 -17.19 1.65
C GLN A 28 -14.08 -17.13 2.62
N ARG A 29 -13.30 -18.23 2.75
CA ARG A 29 -12.18 -18.31 3.72
C ARG A 29 -11.12 -17.24 3.48
N MET A 30 -10.45 -17.27 2.33
CA MET A 30 -9.42 -16.27 2.02
C MET A 30 -9.98 -14.84 2.01
N GLY A 31 -11.23 -14.66 1.60
CA GLY A 31 -11.90 -13.37 1.60
C GLY A 31 -12.12 -12.82 3.01
N ASN A 32 -12.46 -13.68 3.97
CA ASN A 32 -12.61 -13.28 5.38
C ASN A 32 -11.26 -12.96 6.00
N ASP A 33 -10.25 -13.82 5.79
CA ASP A 33 -8.90 -13.60 6.28
C ASP A 33 -8.31 -12.28 5.74
N ALA A 34 -8.50 -12.01 4.45
CA ALA A 34 -8.08 -10.75 3.82
C ALA A 34 -8.81 -9.53 4.38
N ALA A 35 -10.11 -9.65 4.69
CA ALA A 35 -10.87 -8.59 5.33
C ALA A 35 -10.40 -8.32 6.76
N SER A 36 -10.09 -9.37 7.52
CA SER A 36 -9.56 -9.23 8.88
C SER A 36 -8.17 -8.58 8.90
N LEU A 37 -7.27 -8.98 7.98
CA LEU A 37 -5.98 -8.33 7.83
C LEU A 37 -6.14 -6.86 7.44
N TYR A 38 -7.02 -6.55 6.47
CA TYR A 38 -7.28 -5.17 6.06
C TYR A 38 -7.82 -4.32 7.22
N ALA A 39 -8.79 -4.85 7.98
CA ALA A 39 -9.37 -4.13 9.11
C ALA A 39 -8.32 -3.85 10.19
N PHE A 40 -7.43 -4.80 10.45
CA PHE A 40 -6.34 -4.59 11.39
C PHE A 40 -5.35 -3.51 10.89
N CYS A 41 -4.87 -3.60 9.63
CA CYS A 41 -3.99 -2.58 9.07
C CYS A 41 -4.64 -1.19 9.09
N ARG A 42 -5.94 -1.08 8.75
CA ARG A 42 -6.66 0.18 8.79
C ARG A 42 -6.78 0.74 10.21
N LEU A 43 -7.00 -0.14 11.20
CA LEU A 43 -7.06 0.27 12.59
C LEU A 43 -5.72 0.80 13.10
N LEU A 44 -4.59 0.18 12.68
CA LEU A 44 -3.24 0.71 12.98
C LEU A 44 -3.02 2.08 12.33
N ASP A 45 -3.49 2.27 11.10
CA ASP A 45 -3.45 3.53 10.35
C ASP A 45 -4.26 4.62 11.08
N ASP A 46 -5.52 4.31 11.46
CA ASP A 46 -6.38 5.21 12.24
C ASP A 46 -5.76 5.56 13.62
N MET A 47 -5.01 4.64 14.25
CA MET A 47 -4.23 4.92 15.46
C MET A 47 -3.08 5.91 15.19
N ALA A 48 -2.39 5.75 14.05
CA ALA A 48 -1.29 6.62 13.67
C ALA A 48 -1.78 8.04 13.33
N ASP A 49 -2.90 8.15 12.62
CA ASP A 49 -3.50 9.42 12.23
C ASP A 49 -4.15 10.20 13.40
N GLY A 50 -4.26 9.56 14.58
CA GLY A 50 -4.87 10.18 15.76
C GLY A 50 -6.39 10.17 15.76
N ASP A 51 -7.01 9.43 14.85
CA ASP A 51 -8.47 9.25 14.76
C ASP A 51 -9.00 8.39 15.92
N ILE A 52 -8.11 7.70 16.63
CA ILE A 52 -8.40 6.86 17.79
C ILE A 52 -7.76 7.47 19.04
N GLU A 53 -8.52 7.51 20.13
CA GLU A 53 -8.04 7.99 21.42
C GLU A 53 -6.81 7.21 21.88
N ASN A 54 -5.76 7.93 22.28
CA ASN A 54 -4.45 7.35 22.64
C ASN A 54 -3.82 6.47 21.54
N GLY A 55 -4.24 6.62 20.29
CA GLY A 55 -3.80 5.82 19.14
C GLY A 55 -2.28 5.66 19.04
N PRO A 56 -1.49 6.75 19.03
CA PRO A 56 -0.02 6.68 18.97
C PRO A 56 0.61 5.86 20.09
N ALA A 57 0.16 6.03 21.33
CA ALA A 57 0.68 5.27 22.47
C ALA A 57 0.30 3.78 22.38
N ARG A 58 -0.93 3.47 21.94
CA ARG A 58 -1.40 2.11 21.70
C ARG A 58 -0.57 1.41 20.60
N LEU A 59 -0.32 2.11 19.50
CA LEU A 59 0.49 1.61 18.39
C LEU A 59 1.92 1.28 18.84
N ALA A 60 2.54 2.17 19.62
CA ALA A 60 3.86 1.94 20.20
C ALA A 60 3.88 0.74 21.17
N ALA A 61 2.81 0.54 21.95
CA ALA A 61 2.67 -0.62 22.86
C ALA A 61 2.55 -1.92 22.07
N ILE A 62 1.71 -1.98 21.02
CA ILE A 62 1.58 -3.15 20.14
C ILE A 62 2.94 -3.49 19.51
N ARG A 63 3.70 -2.47 19.06
CA ARG A 63 5.05 -2.65 18.54
C ARG A 63 5.99 -3.31 19.55
N ALA A 64 6.00 -2.81 20.79
CA ALA A 64 6.83 -3.35 21.86
C ALA A 64 6.47 -4.81 22.18
N ASP A 65 5.18 -5.12 22.26
CA ASP A 65 4.69 -6.49 22.50
C ASP A 65 5.10 -7.45 21.38
N LEU A 66 5.05 -7.03 20.12
CA LEU A 66 5.53 -7.82 18.98
C LEU A 66 7.03 -8.11 19.06
N ILE A 67 7.86 -7.12 19.45
CA ILE A 67 9.31 -7.28 19.60
C ILE A 67 9.64 -8.25 20.75
N ASP A 68 8.94 -8.10 21.87
CA ASP A 68 9.18 -8.90 23.07
C ASP A 68 8.52 -10.30 22.99
N GLY A 69 7.74 -10.57 21.94
CA GLY A 69 7.00 -11.82 21.78
C GLY A 69 5.87 -11.99 22.82
N ARG A 70 5.33 -10.86 23.33
CA ARG A 70 4.19 -10.86 24.27
C ARG A 70 2.86 -10.78 23.54
N GLU A 71 1.80 -11.28 24.16
CA GLU A 71 0.44 -11.15 23.60
C GLU A 71 -0.11 -9.71 23.75
N GLY A 72 0.48 -8.93 24.65
CA GLY A 72 0.04 -7.57 24.94
C GLY A 72 -1.33 -7.49 25.60
N ALA A 73 -1.83 -6.27 25.77
CA ALA A 73 -3.13 -6.00 26.35
C ALA A 73 -4.05 -5.17 25.43
N ASP A 74 -3.56 -4.74 24.26
CA ASP A 74 -4.37 -3.92 23.36
C ASP A 74 -5.51 -4.75 22.77
N PRO A 75 -6.78 -4.31 22.87
CA PRO A 75 -7.93 -5.08 22.40
C PRO A 75 -7.89 -5.38 20.91
N ALA A 76 -7.38 -4.44 20.09
CA ALA A 76 -7.27 -4.62 18.65
C ALA A 76 -6.24 -5.70 18.29
N PHE A 77 -5.11 -5.70 19.00
CA PHE A 77 -4.07 -6.70 18.80
C PHE A 77 -4.54 -8.08 19.29
N LEU A 78 -5.20 -8.15 20.44
CA LEU A 78 -5.79 -9.40 20.97
C LEU A 78 -6.82 -9.99 19.99
N ALA A 79 -7.66 -9.18 19.38
CA ALA A 79 -8.63 -9.62 18.38
C ALA A 79 -7.96 -10.14 17.09
N PHE A 80 -6.78 -9.64 16.74
CA PHE A 80 -6.02 -10.06 15.56
C PHE A 80 -5.14 -11.30 15.79
N LEU A 81 -4.72 -11.58 17.04
CA LEU A 81 -3.82 -12.67 17.39
C LEU A 81 -4.25 -14.05 16.84
N PRO A 82 -5.53 -14.46 16.87
CA PRO A 82 -5.95 -15.75 16.32
C PRO A 82 -5.58 -15.88 14.84
N LEU A 83 -5.84 -14.86 14.03
CA LEU A 83 -5.46 -14.85 12.61
C LEU A 83 -3.94 -14.84 12.45
N MET A 84 -3.23 -14.01 13.22
CA MET A 84 -1.77 -13.94 13.20
C MET A 84 -1.13 -15.31 13.44
N ARG A 85 -1.64 -16.07 14.44
CA ARG A 85 -1.16 -17.42 14.78
C ARG A 85 -1.50 -18.44 13.70
N GLU A 86 -2.76 -18.45 13.24
CA GLU A 86 -3.23 -19.37 12.20
C GLU A 86 -2.43 -19.20 10.92
N LYS A 87 -2.22 -17.96 10.47
CA LYS A 87 -1.49 -17.65 9.24
C LYS A 87 0.03 -17.57 9.45
N ARG A 88 0.52 -17.67 10.66
CA ARG A 88 1.95 -17.58 11.01
C ARG A 88 2.55 -16.28 10.46
N PHE A 89 1.91 -15.16 10.74
CA PHE A 89 2.44 -13.86 10.31
C PHE A 89 3.78 -13.58 11.00
N PRO A 90 4.80 -13.14 10.24
CA PRO A 90 6.11 -12.81 10.80
C PRO A 90 6.00 -11.52 11.66
N PRO A 91 6.40 -11.55 12.94
CA PRO A 91 6.32 -10.36 13.80
C PRO A 91 7.17 -9.19 13.31
N ASP A 92 8.34 -9.46 12.72
CA ASP A 92 9.24 -8.45 12.16
C ASP A 92 8.63 -7.67 11.01
N VAL A 93 7.76 -8.28 10.21
CA VAL A 93 7.00 -7.61 9.14
C VAL A 93 5.93 -6.69 9.73
N LEU A 94 5.25 -7.11 10.79
CA LEU A 94 4.28 -6.26 11.50
C LEU A 94 4.98 -5.09 12.21
N VAL A 95 6.13 -5.32 12.81
CA VAL A 95 6.96 -4.25 13.40
C VAL A 95 7.37 -3.25 12.33
N ALA A 96 7.83 -3.70 11.17
CA ALA A 96 8.21 -2.80 10.08
C ALA A 96 7.02 -1.97 9.54
N LEU A 97 5.80 -2.56 9.49
CA LEU A 97 4.57 -1.83 9.17
C LEU A 97 4.31 -0.73 10.20
N ILE A 98 4.35 -1.07 11.49
CA ILE A 98 4.12 -0.12 12.57
C ILE A 98 5.18 0.98 12.59
N ASP A 99 6.45 0.65 12.32
CA ASP A 99 7.53 1.65 12.19
C ASP A 99 7.20 2.69 11.12
N GLY A 100 6.68 2.27 9.97
CA GLY A 100 6.28 3.20 8.91
C GLY A 100 5.10 4.10 9.31
N LEU A 101 4.13 3.56 10.05
CA LEU A 101 3.00 4.33 10.56
C LEU A 101 3.41 5.31 11.68
N LEU A 102 4.38 4.93 12.52
CA LEU A 102 4.91 5.83 13.55
C LEU A 102 5.72 6.99 12.95
N GLU A 103 6.37 6.80 11.78
CA GLU A 103 7.04 7.88 11.06
C GLU A 103 6.05 8.99 10.61
N ASP A 104 4.80 8.63 10.31
CA ASP A 104 3.76 9.56 9.90
C ASP A 104 3.19 10.44 11.04
N GLN A 105 3.61 10.18 12.28
CA GLN A 105 3.22 10.97 13.47
C GLN A 105 4.09 12.20 13.70
N ALA A 106 5.13 12.41 12.91
CA ALA A 106 5.95 13.61 12.99
C ALA A 106 5.11 14.87 12.66
N GLU A 107 5.43 15.99 13.29
CA GLU A 107 4.76 17.27 13.03
C GLU A 107 4.81 17.68 11.56
N GLU A 108 5.92 17.36 10.89
CA GLU A 108 6.08 17.44 9.45
C GLU A 108 6.73 16.15 8.94
N VAL A 109 6.16 15.53 7.92
CA VAL A 109 6.75 14.41 7.19
C VAL A 109 7.27 14.91 5.85
N ALA A 110 8.58 14.77 5.61
CA ALA A 110 9.22 15.22 4.39
C ALA A 110 10.32 14.24 3.97
N LEU A 111 10.05 13.41 2.97
CA LEU A 111 11.03 12.44 2.46
C LEU A 111 12.07 13.15 1.58
N ASP A 112 13.37 12.90 1.83
CA ASP A 112 14.44 13.60 1.16
C ASP A 112 14.67 13.12 -0.28
N ASP A 113 14.72 11.81 -0.49
CA ASP A 113 15.13 11.18 -1.73
C ASP A 113 14.27 9.95 -2.11
N GLU A 114 14.57 9.37 -3.28
CA GLU A 114 13.86 8.17 -3.77
C GLU A 114 14.09 6.94 -2.87
N ALA A 115 15.24 6.83 -2.21
CA ALA A 115 15.51 5.72 -1.31
C ALA A 115 14.62 5.80 -0.05
N ALA A 116 14.45 6.98 0.52
CA ALA A 116 13.53 7.24 1.63
C ALA A 116 12.08 6.92 1.22
N LEU A 117 11.65 7.37 0.02
CA LEU A 117 10.33 7.05 -0.54
C LEU A 117 10.11 5.54 -0.66
N LEU A 118 11.07 4.79 -1.20
CA LEU A 118 10.93 3.34 -1.37
C LEU A 118 10.91 2.61 -0.03
N ARG A 119 11.71 3.03 0.95
CA ARG A 119 11.69 2.47 2.30
C ARG A 119 10.36 2.73 3.00
N TYR A 120 9.82 3.94 2.89
CA TYR A 120 8.49 4.26 3.38
C TYR A 120 7.42 3.38 2.71
N ALA A 121 7.38 3.33 1.37
CA ALA A 121 6.41 2.53 0.62
C ALA A 121 6.52 1.02 0.95
N TYR A 122 7.73 0.51 1.20
CA TYR A 122 7.92 -0.85 1.70
C TYR A 122 7.24 -1.03 3.06
N ARG A 123 7.50 -0.12 4.02
CA ARG A 123 6.98 -0.24 5.39
C ARG A 123 5.46 -0.23 5.41
N VAL A 124 4.80 0.72 4.73
CA VAL A 124 3.35 0.88 4.82
C VAL A 124 2.56 0.01 3.81
N ALA A 125 3.21 -0.59 2.80
CA ALA A 125 2.50 -1.35 1.78
C ALA A 125 3.23 -2.62 1.31
N GLY A 126 4.56 -2.62 1.19
CA GLY A 126 5.33 -3.83 0.87
C GLY A 126 5.15 -4.91 1.94
N THR A 127 5.14 -4.54 3.21
CA THR A 127 4.82 -5.39 4.37
C THR A 127 3.44 -6.01 4.24
N VAL A 128 2.44 -5.24 3.84
CA VAL A 128 1.07 -5.74 3.59
C VAL A 128 1.07 -6.77 2.46
N GLY A 129 1.88 -6.57 1.41
CA GLY A 129 2.10 -7.55 0.36
C GLY A 129 2.62 -8.89 0.91
N LEU A 130 3.60 -8.84 1.82
CA LEU A 130 4.14 -10.03 2.50
C LEU A 130 3.08 -10.74 3.37
N LEU A 131 2.33 -9.99 4.19
CA LEU A 131 1.26 -10.55 5.02
C LEU A 131 0.15 -11.18 4.15
N MET A 132 -0.17 -10.57 3.01
CA MET A 132 -1.11 -11.14 2.04
C MET A 132 -0.65 -12.47 1.46
N CYS A 133 0.65 -12.73 1.29
CA CYS A 133 1.13 -14.05 0.88
C CYS A 133 0.63 -15.15 1.83
N HIS A 134 0.66 -14.92 3.14
CA HIS A 134 0.19 -15.86 4.15
C HIS A 134 -1.34 -16.06 4.09
N VAL A 135 -2.10 -14.97 3.92
CA VAL A 135 -3.57 -15.02 3.77
C VAL A 135 -3.98 -15.81 2.53
N LEU A 136 -3.21 -15.67 1.44
CA LEU A 136 -3.52 -16.25 0.13
C LEU A 136 -2.91 -17.64 -0.08
N ASP A 137 -2.39 -18.28 0.95
CA ASP A 137 -1.72 -19.58 0.91
C ASP A 137 -0.58 -19.63 -0.13
N CYS A 138 0.15 -18.53 -0.27
CA CYS A 138 1.29 -18.40 -1.18
C CYS A 138 2.60 -18.64 -0.40
N HIS A 139 3.08 -19.87 -0.41
CA HIS A 139 4.24 -20.28 0.40
C HIS A 139 5.57 -20.25 -0.37
N ALA A 140 5.55 -19.97 -1.67
CA ALA A 140 6.76 -19.92 -2.50
C ALA A 140 7.67 -18.74 -2.08
N PRO A 141 8.92 -18.99 -1.62
CA PRO A 141 9.83 -17.90 -1.21
C PRO A 141 10.04 -16.86 -2.33
N ALA A 142 10.11 -17.30 -3.58
CA ALA A 142 10.27 -16.42 -4.74
C ALA A 142 9.08 -15.46 -4.97
N ALA A 143 7.91 -15.71 -4.35
CA ALA A 143 6.77 -14.82 -4.44
C ALA A 143 6.94 -13.55 -3.61
N ARG A 144 7.75 -13.59 -2.54
CA ARG A 144 7.87 -12.52 -1.53
C ARG A 144 8.34 -11.20 -2.13
N ALA A 145 9.41 -11.24 -2.92
CA ALA A 145 9.95 -10.04 -3.57
C ALA A 145 8.89 -9.39 -4.49
N HIS A 146 8.16 -10.18 -5.26
CA HIS A 146 7.09 -9.69 -6.12
C HIS A 146 5.88 -9.16 -5.33
N ALA A 147 5.60 -9.71 -4.15
CA ALA A 147 4.54 -9.21 -3.27
C ALA A 147 4.91 -7.85 -2.66
N ILE A 148 6.17 -7.67 -2.25
CA ILE A 148 6.74 -6.38 -1.84
C ILE A 148 6.57 -5.36 -2.96
N ASP A 149 7.02 -5.71 -4.17
CA ASP A 149 6.94 -4.83 -5.34
C ASP A 149 5.52 -4.37 -5.63
N LEU A 150 4.56 -5.29 -5.57
CA LEU A 150 3.17 -4.94 -5.82
C LEU A 150 2.62 -3.99 -4.76
N GLY A 151 2.98 -4.16 -3.49
CA GLY A 151 2.64 -3.24 -2.42
C GLY A 151 3.23 -1.85 -2.68
N ILE A 152 4.53 -1.77 -2.97
CA ILE A 152 5.22 -0.53 -3.32
C ILE A 152 4.55 0.16 -4.51
N ALA A 153 4.24 -0.57 -5.60
CA ALA A 153 3.58 0.00 -6.78
C ALA A 153 2.24 0.66 -6.44
N MET A 154 1.44 0.00 -5.59
CA MET A 154 0.15 0.55 -5.15
C MET A 154 0.35 1.81 -4.31
N GLN A 155 1.34 1.83 -3.42
CA GLN A 155 1.62 2.99 -2.58
C GLN A 155 2.15 4.18 -3.39
N LEU A 156 3.05 3.96 -4.33
CA LEU A 156 3.52 5.01 -5.23
C LEU A 156 2.36 5.63 -6.04
N THR A 157 1.39 4.81 -6.43
CA THR A 157 0.17 5.28 -7.10
C THR A 157 -0.71 6.11 -6.16
N ASN A 158 -0.83 5.71 -4.89
CA ASN A 158 -1.55 6.48 -3.87
C ASN A 158 -0.88 7.84 -3.65
N ILE A 159 0.44 7.85 -3.43
CA ILE A 159 1.21 9.09 -3.24
C ILE A 159 1.03 10.03 -4.43
N ALA A 160 1.12 9.53 -5.67
CA ALA A 160 0.90 10.36 -6.86
C ALA A 160 -0.51 10.93 -6.94
N ARG A 161 -1.52 10.21 -6.46
CA ARG A 161 -2.92 10.64 -6.43
C ARG A 161 -3.19 11.70 -5.37
N ASP A 162 -2.55 11.54 -4.20
CA ASP A 162 -2.93 12.24 -2.97
C ASP A 162 -1.98 13.40 -2.62
N ILE A 163 -1.09 13.84 -3.52
CA ILE A 163 -0.07 14.89 -3.26
C ILE A 163 -0.65 16.13 -2.57
N LEU A 164 -1.79 16.65 -3.03
CA LEU A 164 -2.42 17.83 -2.44
C LEU A 164 -3.04 17.54 -1.07
N GLU A 165 -3.65 16.37 -0.91
CA GLU A 165 -4.27 15.92 0.33
C GLU A 165 -3.20 15.71 1.41
N ASP A 166 -2.10 15.02 1.06
CA ASP A 166 -0.95 14.80 1.94
C ASP A 166 -0.31 16.13 2.37
N ALA A 167 -0.11 17.04 1.43
CA ALA A 167 0.41 18.38 1.73
C ALA A 167 -0.54 19.17 2.68
N GLY A 168 -1.86 18.92 2.59
CA GLY A 168 -2.85 19.44 3.53
C GLY A 168 -2.69 18.93 4.96
N MET A 169 -2.16 17.72 5.12
CA MET A 169 -1.85 17.06 6.39
C MET A 169 -0.40 17.28 6.85
N ASN A 170 0.29 18.26 6.28
CA ASN A 170 1.71 18.55 6.54
C ASN A 170 2.66 17.41 6.21
N ARG A 171 2.34 16.64 5.15
CA ARG A 171 3.11 15.48 4.69
C ARG A 171 3.56 15.68 3.23
N ARG A 172 4.84 15.44 2.95
CA ARG A 172 5.43 15.38 1.62
C ARG A 172 6.13 14.04 1.42
N TYR A 173 5.44 13.13 0.76
CA TYR A 173 6.02 11.83 0.36
C TYR A 173 6.76 11.91 -0.99
N VAL A 174 6.51 12.95 -1.77
CA VAL A 174 7.32 13.23 -2.96
C VAL A 174 8.75 13.55 -2.53
N PRO A 175 9.79 12.87 -3.10
CA PRO A 175 11.18 13.15 -2.77
C PRO A 175 11.55 14.62 -2.89
N GLY A 176 12.22 15.15 -1.85
CA GLY A 176 12.68 16.52 -1.80
C GLY A 176 13.55 16.90 -3.00
N ASP A 177 14.46 16.01 -3.38
CA ASP A 177 15.34 16.15 -4.54
C ASP A 177 14.58 16.39 -5.86
N TRP A 178 13.31 16.00 -5.94
CA TRP A 178 12.51 16.15 -7.16
C TRP A 178 11.76 17.48 -7.22
N VAL A 179 11.60 18.16 -6.08
CA VAL A 179 10.79 19.37 -5.91
C VAL A 179 11.55 20.50 -5.19
N GLY A 180 12.89 20.44 -5.22
CA GLY A 180 13.74 21.44 -4.59
C GLY A 180 13.56 21.56 -3.08
N HIS A 181 13.28 20.44 -2.41
CA HIS A 181 13.00 20.35 -0.96
C HIS A 181 11.86 21.27 -0.49
N ALA A 182 10.92 21.61 -1.38
CA ALA A 182 9.75 22.38 -1.01
C ALA A 182 8.99 21.72 0.15
N SER A 183 8.57 22.51 1.13
CA SER A 183 7.77 22.07 2.26
C SER A 183 6.35 21.66 1.82
N PRO A 184 5.62 20.88 2.62
CA PRO A 184 4.21 20.58 2.37
C PRO A 184 3.37 21.84 2.18
N ALA A 185 3.63 22.89 2.96
CA ALA A 185 2.93 24.18 2.89
C ALA A 185 3.17 24.88 1.54
N GLU A 186 4.40 24.85 1.01
CA GLU A 186 4.74 25.41 -0.31
C GLU A 186 4.06 24.61 -1.43
N ILE A 187 4.03 23.29 -1.38
CA ILE A 187 3.32 22.45 -2.35
C ILE A 187 1.82 22.79 -2.33
N ARG A 188 1.21 22.90 -1.15
CA ARG A 188 -0.19 23.30 -1.02
C ARG A 188 -0.45 24.70 -1.58
N ALA A 189 0.49 25.64 -1.42
CA ALA A 189 0.39 26.98 -2.00
C ALA A 189 0.52 26.92 -3.53
N ALA A 190 1.44 26.12 -4.07
CA ALA A 190 1.66 25.94 -5.50
C ALA A 190 0.42 25.40 -6.24
N ALA A 191 -0.44 24.62 -5.56
CA ALA A 191 -1.69 24.13 -6.14
C ALA A 191 -2.65 25.26 -6.58
N ARG A 192 -2.51 26.46 -6.01
CA ARG A 192 -3.30 27.66 -6.39
C ARG A 192 -2.71 28.42 -7.58
N SER A 193 -1.51 28.06 -8.01
CA SER A 193 -0.77 28.67 -9.10
C SER A 193 -0.17 27.59 -10.00
N PRO A 194 -0.99 26.89 -10.80
CA PRO A 194 -0.56 25.73 -11.60
C PRO A 194 0.58 26.02 -12.59
N ASP A 195 0.73 27.28 -12.99
CA ASP A 195 1.78 27.72 -13.91
C ASP A 195 3.10 28.09 -13.21
N SER A 196 3.16 28.03 -11.88
CA SER A 196 4.37 28.28 -11.12
C SER A 196 5.44 27.19 -11.41
N MET A 197 6.72 27.55 -11.21
CA MET A 197 7.82 26.59 -11.38
C MET A 197 7.63 25.37 -10.46
N LEU A 198 7.34 25.59 -9.17
CA LEU A 198 7.13 24.52 -8.22
C LEU A 198 5.94 23.62 -8.62
N ALA A 199 4.83 24.19 -9.11
CA ALA A 199 3.70 23.37 -9.55
C ALA A 199 4.07 22.47 -10.72
N ARG A 200 4.91 22.94 -11.64
CA ARG A 200 5.44 22.14 -12.77
C ARG A 200 6.39 21.05 -12.28
N ASP A 201 7.26 21.35 -11.30
CA ASP A 201 8.15 20.37 -10.69
C ASP A 201 7.36 19.27 -9.99
N VAL A 202 6.31 19.60 -9.25
CA VAL A 202 5.41 18.64 -8.62
C VAL A 202 4.66 17.79 -9.66
N THR A 203 4.22 18.40 -10.77
CA THR A 203 3.62 17.66 -11.90
C THR A 203 4.61 16.66 -12.51
N ALA A 204 5.87 17.08 -12.72
CA ALA A 204 6.92 16.18 -13.20
C ALA A 204 7.21 15.06 -12.19
N ALA A 205 7.23 15.36 -10.90
CA ALA A 205 7.41 14.39 -9.81
C ALA A 205 6.25 13.37 -9.76
N ALA A 206 5.00 13.80 -9.95
CA ALA A 206 3.86 12.90 -10.07
C ALA A 206 4.03 11.93 -11.26
N GLY A 207 4.55 12.42 -12.38
CA GLY A 207 4.91 11.59 -13.53
C GLY A 207 5.96 10.54 -13.19
N ARG A 208 7.06 10.93 -12.51
CA ARG A 208 8.13 10.03 -12.05
C ARG A 208 7.62 8.96 -11.09
N LEU A 209 6.75 9.33 -10.11
CA LEU A 209 6.11 8.37 -9.21
C LEU A 209 5.36 7.29 -9.98
N LEU A 210 4.60 7.67 -11.00
CA LEU A 210 3.83 6.72 -11.81
C LEU A 210 4.74 5.85 -12.71
N ASP A 211 5.86 6.37 -13.24
CA ASP A 211 6.84 5.59 -13.99
C ASP A 211 7.51 4.55 -13.10
N LEU A 212 7.89 4.97 -11.90
CA LEU A 212 8.44 4.08 -10.88
C LEU A 212 7.41 3.01 -10.48
N ALA A 213 6.16 3.40 -10.24
CA ALA A 213 5.06 2.47 -9.96
C ALA A 213 4.87 1.43 -11.08
N GLU A 214 4.96 1.82 -12.35
CA GLU A 214 4.85 0.89 -13.48
C GLU A 214 5.96 -0.16 -13.46
N THR A 215 7.19 0.22 -13.10
CA THR A 215 8.32 -0.69 -12.95
C THR A 215 8.03 -1.75 -11.86
N PHE A 216 7.53 -1.31 -10.71
CA PHE A 216 7.15 -2.19 -9.60
C PHE A 216 5.89 -3.02 -9.93
N TYR A 217 4.89 -2.49 -10.65
CA TYR A 217 3.76 -3.29 -11.15
C TYR A 217 4.21 -4.38 -12.11
N ALA A 218 5.16 -4.10 -13.00
CA ALA A 218 5.68 -5.09 -13.94
C ALA A 218 6.40 -6.23 -13.19
N SER A 219 7.16 -5.92 -12.16
CA SER A 219 7.80 -6.94 -11.30
C SER A 219 6.76 -7.70 -10.48
N GLY A 220 5.87 -7.01 -9.77
CA GLY A 220 4.82 -7.62 -8.95
C GLY A 220 3.92 -8.59 -9.73
N ALA A 221 3.61 -8.26 -10.99
CA ALA A 221 2.80 -9.13 -11.86
C ALA A 221 3.46 -10.47 -12.18
N ARG A 222 4.79 -10.60 -12.08
CA ARG A 222 5.51 -11.89 -12.22
C ARG A 222 5.19 -12.83 -11.05
N GLY A 223 4.85 -12.28 -9.89
CA GLY A 223 4.47 -13.04 -8.69
C GLY A 223 3.14 -13.77 -8.79
N TYR A 224 2.23 -13.36 -9.69
CA TYR A 224 0.89 -13.96 -9.80
C TYR A 224 0.93 -15.47 -10.09
N ARG A 225 1.96 -15.96 -10.72
CA ARG A 225 2.15 -17.39 -11.02
C ARG A 225 2.24 -18.28 -9.79
N TYR A 226 2.71 -17.73 -8.66
CA TYR A 226 2.87 -18.44 -7.40
C TYR A 226 1.57 -18.52 -6.60
N LEU A 227 0.56 -17.73 -6.97
CA LEU A 227 -0.71 -17.66 -6.26
C LEU A 227 -1.65 -18.82 -6.67
N PRO A 228 -2.47 -19.36 -5.75
CA PRO A 228 -3.64 -20.14 -6.12
C PRO A 228 -4.51 -19.39 -7.16
N TRP A 229 -5.25 -20.09 -8.01
CA TRP A 229 -5.93 -19.45 -9.15
C TRP A 229 -6.91 -18.32 -8.75
N ARG A 230 -7.65 -18.50 -7.66
CA ARG A 230 -8.58 -17.47 -7.13
C ARG A 230 -7.83 -16.24 -6.64
N ALA A 231 -6.73 -16.46 -5.90
CA ALA A 231 -5.87 -15.39 -5.42
C ALA A 231 -5.20 -14.65 -6.59
N HIS A 232 -4.71 -15.36 -7.61
CA HIS A 232 -4.19 -14.76 -8.84
C HIS A 232 -5.21 -13.80 -9.46
N LEU A 233 -6.46 -14.24 -9.64
CA LEU A 233 -7.50 -13.40 -10.21
C LEU A 233 -7.78 -12.17 -9.33
N ALA A 234 -7.96 -12.38 -8.02
CA ALA A 234 -8.25 -11.31 -7.08
C ALA A 234 -7.14 -10.24 -7.05
N ILE A 235 -5.89 -10.68 -6.91
CA ILE A 235 -4.73 -9.78 -6.88
C ILE A 235 -4.53 -9.09 -8.23
N GLY A 236 -4.70 -9.81 -9.34
CA GLY A 236 -4.64 -9.23 -10.68
C GLY A 236 -5.72 -8.17 -10.93
N VAL A 237 -6.94 -8.36 -10.37
CA VAL A 237 -8.01 -7.34 -10.40
C VAL A 237 -7.64 -6.14 -9.53
N ALA A 238 -7.19 -6.36 -8.28
CA ALA A 238 -6.79 -5.30 -7.37
C ALA A 238 -5.71 -4.41 -7.99
N ALA A 239 -4.63 -5.02 -8.46
CA ALA A 239 -3.52 -4.32 -9.09
C ALA A 239 -3.96 -3.47 -10.30
N ARG A 240 -4.82 -4.02 -11.17
CA ARG A 240 -5.34 -3.29 -12.32
C ARG A 240 -6.22 -2.11 -11.93
N VAL A 241 -7.04 -2.27 -10.88
CA VAL A 241 -7.90 -1.19 -10.39
C VAL A 241 -7.07 -0.05 -9.79
N TYR A 242 -6.00 -0.37 -9.06
CA TYR A 242 -5.06 0.63 -8.54
C TYR A 242 -4.28 1.31 -9.67
N ARG A 243 -3.67 0.53 -10.57
CA ARG A 243 -2.96 1.07 -11.74
C ARG A 243 -3.85 1.97 -12.60
N GLN A 244 -5.18 1.69 -12.67
CA GLN A 244 -6.14 2.53 -13.40
C GLN A 244 -6.22 3.95 -12.82
N ILE A 245 -5.96 4.15 -11.52
CA ILE A 245 -5.88 5.48 -10.90
C ILE A 245 -4.74 6.29 -11.55
N GLY A 246 -3.54 5.69 -11.66
CA GLY A 246 -2.40 6.34 -12.32
C GLY A 246 -2.66 6.65 -13.80
N ILE A 247 -3.33 5.74 -14.53
CA ILE A 247 -3.73 5.98 -15.93
C ILE A 247 -4.70 7.17 -16.02
N GLN A 248 -5.67 7.28 -15.09
CA GLN A 248 -6.60 8.41 -15.04
C GLN A 248 -5.88 9.72 -14.75
N LEU A 249 -4.93 9.72 -13.80
CA LEU A 249 -4.15 10.90 -13.46
C LEU A 249 -3.31 11.37 -14.66
N ARG A 250 -2.68 10.43 -15.39
CA ARG A 250 -1.98 10.78 -16.65
C ARG A 250 -2.92 11.33 -17.71
N GLY A 251 -4.13 10.74 -17.86
CA GLY A 251 -5.16 11.21 -18.79
C GLY A 251 -5.75 12.58 -18.43
N ALA A 252 -5.51 13.06 -17.22
CA ALA A 252 -5.84 14.39 -16.72
C ALA A 252 -4.60 15.31 -16.65
N ASP A 253 -3.60 15.08 -17.49
CA ASP A 253 -2.35 15.85 -17.56
C ASP A 253 -1.62 15.96 -16.19
N LEU A 254 -1.71 14.91 -15.38
CA LEU A 254 -1.12 14.87 -14.04
C LEU A 254 -1.59 16.01 -13.12
N ALA A 255 -2.84 16.43 -13.28
CA ALA A 255 -3.44 17.53 -12.52
C ALA A 255 -3.63 17.16 -11.04
N TRP A 256 -2.52 16.98 -10.31
CA TRP A 256 -2.47 16.61 -8.89
C TRP A 256 -3.22 17.59 -7.98
N HIS A 257 -3.41 18.83 -8.44
CA HIS A 257 -4.11 19.90 -7.72
C HIS A 257 -5.63 19.92 -7.97
N ALA A 258 -6.16 19.09 -8.89
CA ALA A 258 -7.57 19.13 -9.29
C ALA A 258 -8.47 18.19 -8.45
N GLY A 259 -7.92 17.56 -7.42
CA GLY A 259 -8.64 16.64 -6.53
C GLY A 259 -8.44 15.17 -6.87
N ARG A 260 -8.92 14.31 -5.95
CA ARG A 260 -8.64 12.87 -5.91
C ARG A 260 -9.29 12.09 -7.05
N GLN A 261 -8.49 11.35 -7.81
CA GLN A 261 -8.99 10.44 -8.84
C GLN A 261 -9.54 9.14 -8.23
N VAL A 262 -10.74 8.73 -8.66
CA VAL A 262 -11.41 7.52 -8.16
C VAL A 262 -11.83 6.61 -9.30
N THR A 263 -11.50 5.32 -9.20
CA THR A 263 -11.89 4.33 -10.20
C THR A 263 -13.40 3.99 -10.10
N GLY A 264 -14.17 4.36 -11.10
CA GLY A 264 -15.61 4.10 -11.19
C GLY A 264 -15.96 2.62 -11.42
N LYS A 265 -17.25 2.26 -11.26
CA LYS A 265 -17.74 0.87 -11.38
C LYS A 265 -17.45 0.26 -12.76
N ALA A 266 -17.67 1.01 -13.85
CA ALA A 266 -17.41 0.54 -15.22
C ALA A 266 -15.91 0.22 -15.44
N ALA A 267 -15.00 1.07 -14.93
CA ALA A 267 -13.57 0.82 -15.00
C ALA A 267 -13.16 -0.42 -14.18
N LYS A 268 -13.74 -0.62 -13.00
CA LYS A 268 -13.52 -1.83 -12.19
C LYS A 268 -13.95 -3.10 -12.92
N LEU A 269 -15.11 -3.09 -13.59
CA LEU A 269 -15.58 -4.22 -14.40
C LEU A 269 -14.62 -4.50 -15.56
N ARG A 270 -14.19 -3.46 -16.29
CA ARG A 270 -13.18 -3.60 -17.35
C ARG A 270 -11.86 -4.18 -16.83
N CYS A 271 -11.37 -3.69 -15.70
CA CYS A 271 -10.17 -4.23 -15.05
C CYS A 271 -10.32 -5.71 -14.69
N SER A 272 -11.52 -6.13 -14.23
CA SER A 272 -11.80 -7.54 -13.91
C SER A 272 -11.76 -8.43 -15.15
N LEU A 273 -12.36 -8.00 -16.25
CA LEU A 273 -12.32 -8.74 -17.52
C LEU A 273 -10.87 -8.85 -18.07
N LEU A 274 -10.12 -7.76 -18.02
CA LEU A 274 -8.72 -7.76 -18.44
C LEU A 274 -7.81 -8.61 -17.55
N ALA A 275 -8.17 -8.80 -16.26
CA ALA A 275 -7.42 -9.67 -15.36
C ALA A 275 -7.49 -11.14 -15.79
N LEU A 276 -8.59 -11.59 -16.44
CA LEU A 276 -8.68 -12.94 -16.99
C LEU A 276 -7.57 -13.24 -18.02
N GLY A 277 -7.15 -12.25 -18.81
CA GLY A 277 -6.05 -12.41 -19.76
C GLY A 277 -4.69 -12.64 -19.10
N SER A 278 -4.55 -12.39 -17.79
CA SER A 278 -3.30 -12.64 -17.06
C SER A 278 -3.02 -14.13 -16.80
N PHE A 279 -4.04 -15.00 -16.93
CA PHE A 279 -3.87 -16.46 -16.73
C PHE A 279 -2.87 -17.10 -17.71
N GLY A 280 -2.70 -16.55 -18.91
CA GLY A 280 -1.67 -17.01 -19.86
C GLY A 280 -0.26 -16.95 -19.28
N ARG A 281 0.01 -16.05 -18.34
CA ARG A 281 1.31 -15.92 -17.66
C ARG A 281 1.62 -17.06 -16.67
N ARG A 282 0.63 -17.87 -16.30
CA ARG A 282 0.84 -19.08 -15.46
C ARG A 282 1.52 -20.21 -16.22
N ILE A 283 1.38 -20.21 -17.55
CA ILE A 283 1.82 -21.31 -18.43
C ILE A 283 3.18 -20.96 -19.05
N GLY A 284 3.68 -19.73 -18.90
CA GLY A 284 4.91 -19.25 -19.52
C GLY A 284 6.14 -19.98 -19.00
N ILE A 285 6.85 -20.63 -19.93
CA ILE A 285 8.16 -21.24 -19.74
C ILE A 285 9.20 -20.12 -19.73
N GLY A 286 10.07 -20.10 -18.72
CA GLY A 286 11.17 -19.15 -18.62
C GLY A 286 10.84 -17.91 -17.80
N THR A 287 11.15 -17.97 -16.50
CA THR A 287 11.04 -16.82 -15.61
C THR A 287 12.41 -16.31 -15.30
N SER A 288 12.68 -15.07 -15.71
CA SER A 288 13.79 -14.35 -15.13
C SER A 288 13.60 -14.26 -13.61
N PRO A 289 14.65 -14.43 -12.82
CA PRO A 289 14.59 -14.18 -11.38
C PRO A 289 14.13 -12.74 -11.11
N HIS A 290 13.80 -12.46 -9.86
CA HIS A 290 13.54 -11.09 -9.43
C HIS A 290 14.75 -10.19 -9.71
N ASP A 291 14.51 -8.96 -10.10
CA ASP A 291 15.59 -7.97 -10.26
C ASP A 291 15.88 -7.31 -8.90
N ASP A 292 16.91 -7.82 -8.21
CA ASP A 292 17.28 -7.39 -6.86
C ASP A 292 17.71 -5.92 -6.81
N ARG A 293 18.00 -5.29 -7.96
CA ARG A 293 18.29 -3.84 -8.01
C ARG A 293 17.10 -3.00 -7.58
N LEU A 294 15.86 -3.49 -7.77
CA LEU A 294 14.66 -2.83 -7.27
C LEU A 294 14.63 -2.72 -5.74
N HIS A 295 15.30 -3.65 -5.06
CA HIS A 295 15.37 -3.68 -3.60
C HIS A 295 16.66 -3.08 -3.02
N ALA A 296 17.51 -2.44 -3.84
CA ALA A 296 18.79 -1.88 -3.36
C ALA A 296 18.61 -0.88 -2.20
N ALA A 297 17.58 -0.03 -2.28
CA ALA A 297 17.22 0.93 -1.23
C ALA A 297 16.58 0.28 0.01
N LEU A 298 16.08 -0.94 -0.11
CA LEU A 298 15.33 -1.65 0.94
C LEU A 298 16.21 -2.53 1.82
N ARG A 299 17.50 -2.64 1.54
CA ARG A 299 18.42 -3.50 2.29
C ARG A 299 18.31 -3.29 3.80
N GLY A 300 18.31 -4.40 4.54
CA GLY A 300 18.14 -4.42 5.99
C GLY A 300 16.69 -4.42 6.48
N LEU A 301 15.71 -4.31 5.58
CA LEU A 301 14.30 -4.51 5.91
C LEU A 301 13.94 -6.00 5.84
N PRO A 302 12.91 -6.47 6.57
CA PRO A 302 12.51 -7.87 6.57
C PRO A 302 12.27 -8.44 5.16
N TYR A 303 12.74 -9.66 4.92
CA TYR A 303 12.62 -10.38 3.64
C TYR A 303 13.23 -9.69 2.41
N VAL A 304 14.12 -8.73 2.61
CA VAL A 304 14.94 -8.09 1.58
C VAL A 304 16.37 -8.61 1.69
N ALA A 305 16.93 -9.13 0.59
CA ALA A 305 18.27 -9.68 0.51
C ALA A 305 19.35 -8.57 0.35
#